data_71c14951c15d789bb177e101c913fa6a
#
_entry.id   71c14951c15d789bb177e101c913fa6a
#
_cell.length_a   1.000
_cell.length_b   1.000
_cell.length_c   1.000
_cell.angle_alpha   90.00
_cell.angle_beta   90.00
_cell.angle_gamma   90.00
#
_symmetry.space_group_name_H-M   'P 1'
#
loop_
_entity.id
_entity.type
_entity.pdbx_description
1 polymer ?
#
loop_
_entity_poly.entity_id
_entity_poly.type
_entity_poly.pdbx_seq_one_letter_code
_entity_poly.pdbx_strand_id
1 'polypeptide(L)'
;MVNKFFFISVLLFFSFLTKKSYSSHLMGGEITWECLKTGVNTGSYIFTLKVYRDCNGITVSTFSQTITVWGHPTVTSITADFISQQDVSPICDPINSGNQQYSCANGDLGAVEEYVFQSQPIQLPGIPSAAGWHFTWNNCCRNAAIVNMASSQEGFTLRATMYPYTDPITGVQVPADPCFDSSPNFKEQPKTILCTGFPFSYNHNASDPELDNLVYDWAYPLDDDLFNGPIFNPQPVGTAGANPSELAFQAPYSVNSPLPGAPQLDPNTGEITYDANTAGFFVTCVKVQAYKCGQLVAEVFREVQVVLIACPTMPGTGALNNPPNIDRPFVDPVTLLPSYETTVYAGTLVNFNITGQDFDQYPGSIPQDLTMEVSGGQFSDNFINTNSCNNPPCATFNNGSGLTPPFSAPGIVNGVFEWQTSCNHINAILGCGATTSTFTFLVKVHDDF
;
A
#
# COMPACT_ATOMS: atom_id res chain seq x y z
N MET A 1 -54.14 23.27 -30.09
CA MET A 1 -53.66 21.93 -29.73
C MET A 1 -52.20 21.68 -30.10
N VAL A 2 -51.62 22.38 -31.04
CA VAL A 2 -50.26 22.17 -31.53
C VAL A 2 -49.17 22.63 -30.49
N ASN A 3 -49.42 23.70 -29.72
CA ASN A 3 -48.44 24.21 -28.75
C ASN A 3 -48.18 23.35 -27.50
N LYS A 4 -49.11 22.48 -27.11
CA LYS A 4 -48.92 21.58 -25.96
C LYS A 4 -48.05 20.36 -26.30
N PHE A 5 -48.13 19.89 -27.53
CA PHE A 5 -47.29 18.78 -28.00
C PHE A 5 -45.83 19.16 -28.17
N PHE A 6 -45.57 20.41 -28.60
CA PHE A 6 -44.20 20.90 -28.74
C PHE A 6 -43.48 21.06 -27.40
N PHE A 7 -44.21 21.51 -26.38
CA PHE A 7 -43.63 21.63 -25.01
C PHE A 7 -43.35 20.27 -24.36
N ILE A 8 -44.21 19.28 -24.56
CA ILE A 8 -43.99 17.91 -24.05
C ILE A 8 -42.82 17.24 -24.77
N SER A 9 -42.67 17.44 -26.08
CA SER A 9 -41.54 16.91 -26.86
C SER A 9 -40.20 17.52 -26.46
N VAL A 10 -40.15 18.82 -26.14
CA VAL A 10 -38.93 19.50 -25.64
C VAL A 10 -38.61 19.05 -24.21
N LEU A 11 -39.62 18.84 -23.34
CA LEU A 11 -39.38 18.33 -21.99
C LEU A 11 -38.90 16.88 -22.00
N LEU A 12 -39.38 16.03 -22.89
CA LEU A 12 -38.93 14.65 -23.08
C LEU A 12 -37.49 14.59 -23.68
N PHE A 13 -37.14 15.55 -24.55
CA PHE A 13 -35.79 15.61 -25.10
C PHE A 13 -34.73 16.06 -24.07
N PHE A 14 -35.12 16.90 -23.09
CA PHE A 14 -34.24 17.29 -21.98
C PHE A 14 -34.08 16.20 -20.92
N SER A 15 -35.02 15.27 -20.80
CA SER A 15 -34.89 14.16 -19.84
C SER A 15 -33.96 13.02 -20.31
N PHE A 16 -33.52 13.03 -21.58
CA PHE A 16 -32.54 12.09 -22.12
C PHE A 16 -31.08 12.62 -22.10
N LEU A 17 -30.84 13.80 -21.60
CA LEU A 17 -29.47 14.24 -21.26
C LEU A 17 -29.10 13.57 -19.96
N THR A 18 -28.86 12.25 -20.01
CA THR A 18 -28.13 11.55 -18.97
C THR A 18 -26.78 12.21 -18.87
N LYS A 19 -26.58 13.03 -17.85
CA LYS A 19 -25.24 13.44 -17.46
C LYS A 19 -24.48 12.14 -17.20
N LYS A 20 -23.55 11.78 -18.10
CA LYS A 20 -22.54 10.80 -17.76
C LYS A 20 -21.79 11.41 -16.59
N SER A 21 -22.06 10.94 -15.40
CA SER A 21 -21.21 11.20 -14.23
C SER A 21 -19.90 10.49 -14.54
N TYR A 22 -18.88 11.25 -14.87
CA TYR A 22 -17.53 10.73 -14.98
C TYR A 22 -16.98 10.69 -13.56
N SER A 23 -16.99 9.52 -12.95
CA SER A 23 -16.26 9.26 -11.72
C SER A 23 -14.86 8.78 -12.10
N SER A 24 -13.81 9.35 -11.51
CA SER A 24 -12.43 8.98 -11.83
C SER A 24 -12.02 7.61 -11.28
N HIS A 25 -12.79 7.05 -10.34
CA HIS A 25 -12.58 5.74 -9.74
C HIS A 25 -11.15 5.54 -9.19
N LEU A 26 -10.62 6.55 -8.51
CA LEU A 26 -9.36 6.39 -7.78
C LEU A 26 -9.58 5.40 -6.62
N MET A 27 -8.68 4.44 -6.51
CA MET A 27 -8.75 3.35 -5.54
C MET A 27 -7.71 3.47 -4.43
N GLY A 28 -6.77 4.39 -4.55
CA GLY A 28 -5.74 4.58 -3.54
C GLY A 28 -4.45 5.16 -4.09
N GLY A 29 -3.43 5.17 -3.25
CA GLY A 29 -2.10 5.62 -3.60
C GLY A 29 -1.28 6.02 -2.40
N GLU A 30 -0.05 6.47 -2.68
CA GLU A 30 0.89 7.03 -1.71
C GLU A 30 1.87 7.99 -2.36
N ILE A 31 2.45 8.89 -1.55
CA ILE A 31 3.63 9.70 -1.89
C ILE A 31 4.75 9.29 -0.96
N THR A 32 5.91 8.95 -1.54
CA THR A 32 7.13 8.60 -0.78
C THR A 32 8.32 9.40 -1.32
N TRP A 33 9.41 9.45 -0.55
CA TRP A 33 10.67 10.01 -1.01
C TRP A 33 11.85 9.15 -0.61
N GLU A 34 12.89 9.19 -1.42
CA GLU A 34 14.17 8.55 -1.17
C GLU A 34 15.28 9.59 -1.11
N CYS A 35 16.14 9.50 -0.11
CA CYS A 35 17.37 10.27 -0.02
C CYS A 35 18.50 9.55 -0.73
N LEU A 36 19.08 10.17 -1.75
CA LEU A 36 20.17 9.60 -2.52
C LEU A 36 21.50 9.69 -1.73
N LYS A 37 21.97 8.58 -1.23
CA LYS A 37 23.21 8.47 -0.42
C LYS A 37 24.49 8.36 -1.26
N THR A 38 24.33 8.00 -2.55
CA THR A 38 25.47 7.74 -3.46
C THR A 38 25.23 8.33 -4.85
N GLY A 39 26.28 8.40 -5.66
CA GLY A 39 26.20 8.87 -7.05
C GLY A 39 26.32 10.39 -7.20
N VAL A 40 26.05 10.86 -8.41
CA VAL A 40 26.21 12.29 -8.80
C VAL A 40 25.20 13.22 -8.14
N ASN A 41 24.07 12.70 -7.73
CA ASN A 41 22.98 13.44 -7.07
C ASN A 41 22.90 13.16 -5.57
N THR A 42 23.99 12.70 -4.96
CA THR A 42 24.07 12.49 -3.51
C THR A 42 23.59 13.72 -2.76
N GLY A 43 22.76 13.53 -1.75
CA GLY A 43 22.18 14.60 -0.94
C GLY A 43 20.86 15.17 -1.50
N SER A 44 20.39 14.69 -2.64
CA SER A 44 19.08 15.06 -3.21
C SER A 44 18.00 14.02 -2.89
N TYR A 45 16.75 14.45 -2.96
CA TYR A 45 15.57 13.59 -2.82
C TYR A 45 15.01 13.21 -4.20
N ILE A 46 14.48 12.00 -4.30
CA ILE A 46 13.56 11.59 -5.39
C ILE A 46 12.20 11.31 -4.77
N PHE A 47 11.16 11.95 -5.28
CA PHE A 47 9.78 11.73 -4.89
C PHE A 47 9.12 10.74 -5.84
N THR A 48 8.41 9.77 -5.27
CA THR A 48 7.59 8.80 -6.02
C THR A 48 6.13 8.98 -5.63
N LEU A 49 5.27 9.14 -6.63
CA LEU A 49 3.82 9.14 -6.50
C LEU A 49 3.30 7.86 -7.15
N LYS A 50 2.61 7.04 -6.39
CA LYS A 50 1.85 5.89 -6.88
C LYS A 50 0.37 6.18 -6.77
N VAL A 51 -0.37 5.85 -7.82
CA VAL A 51 -1.83 6.03 -7.88
C VAL A 51 -2.45 4.73 -8.37
N TYR A 52 -3.44 4.24 -7.63
CA TYR A 52 -4.22 3.05 -7.98
C TYR A 52 -5.58 3.46 -8.51
N ARG A 53 -6.00 2.88 -9.63
CA ARG A 53 -7.23 3.21 -10.34
C ARG A 53 -8.02 1.94 -10.68
N ASP A 54 -9.34 1.99 -10.54
CA ASP A 54 -10.27 1.02 -11.13
C ASP A 54 -10.19 1.09 -12.66
N CYS A 55 -9.93 -0.03 -13.32
CA CYS A 55 -9.78 -0.10 -14.78
C CYS A 55 -11.02 0.36 -15.55
N ASN A 56 -12.21 0.28 -14.94
CA ASN A 56 -13.46 0.78 -15.51
C ASN A 56 -13.64 2.30 -15.35
N GLY A 57 -12.73 2.97 -14.62
CA GLY A 57 -12.79 4.41 -14.40
C GLY A 57 -12.15 5.22 -15.52
N ILE A 58 -12.12 6.55 -15.33
CA ILE A 58 -11.37 7.46 -16.21
C ILE A 58 -9.87 7.22 -16.02
N THR A 59 -9.12 7.16 -17.11
CA THR A 59 -7.67 6.97 -17.08
C THR A 59 -6.98 8.13 -16.36
N VAL A 60 -6.01 7.81 -15.51
CA VAL A 60 -5.07 8.80 -14.97
C VAL A 60 -4.20 9.29 -16.12
N SER A 61 -4.00 10.61 -16.19
CA SER A 61 -3.15 11.20 -17.23
C SER A 61 -1.71 10.69 -17.08
N THR A 62 -1.13 10.24 -18.20
CA THR A 62 0.30 9.88 -18.29
C THR A 62 1.23 11.08 -18.52
N PHE A 63 0.70 12.31 -18.51
CA PHE A 63 1.54 13.50 -18.39
C PHE A 63 2.10 13.62 -16.98
N SER A 64 3.18 14.38 -16.84
CA SER A 64 3.78 14.67 -15.54
C SER A 64 2.73 15.15 -14.54
N GLN A 65 2.81 14.66 -13.31
CA GLN A 65 1.97 15.09 -12.20
C GLN A 65 2.68 16.13 -11.36
N THR A 66 1.90 16.95 -10.66
CA THR A 66 2.43 17.96 -9.74
C THR A 66 2.16 17.54 -8.30
N ILE A 67 3.22 17.36 -7.52
CA ILE A 67 3.15 17.23 -6.06
C ILE A 67 3.29 18.66 -5.51
N THR A 68 2.27 19.15 -4.82
CA THR A 68 2.30 20.46 -4.17
C THR A 68 3.06 20.36 -2.86
N VAL A 69 3.92 21.36 -2.60
CA VAL A 69 4.73 21.43 -1.37
C VAL A 69 4.25 22.58 -0.51
N TRP A 70 3.91 22.28 0.73
CA TRP A 70 3.40 23.25 1.71
C TRP A 70 4.39 23.41 2.86
N GLY A 71 4.52 24.63 3.35
CA GLY A 71 5.39 24.96 4.47
C GLY A 71 6.86 25.16 4.11
N HIS A 72 7.31 24.77 2.92
CA HIS A 72 8.67 25.05 2.45
C HIS A 72 8.79 26.50 1.97
N PRO A 73 9.89 27.23 2.32
CA PRO A 73 9.98 28.67 2.03
C PRO A 73 10.14 29.00 0.55
N THR A 74 10.68 28.13 -0.28
CA THR A 74 11.01 28.42 -1.68
C THR A 74 10.51 27.39 -2.68
N VAL A 75 10.41 26.11 -2.29
CA VAL A 75 9.89 25.05 -3.16
C VAL A 75 8.40 24.90 -2.91
N THR A 76 7.57 25.21 -3.89
CA THR A 76 6.10 25.13 -3.79
C THR A 76 5.50 23.97 -4.56
N SER A 77 6.27 23.33 -5.43
CA SER A 77 5.83 22.18 -6.21
C SER A 77 6.99 21.32 -6.67
N ILE A 78 6.74 20.04 -6.90
CA ILE A 78 7.65 19.06 -7.45
C ILE A 78 6.95 18.41 -8.65
N THR A 79 7.62 18.39 -9.80
CA THR A 79 7.12 17.69 -10.99
C THR A 79 7.55 16.22 -10.91
N ALA A 80 6.60 15.31 -11.02
CA ALA A 80 6.81 13.87 -11.09
C ALA A 80 6.44 13.38 -12.51
N ASP A 81 7.43 12.86 -13.23
CA ASP A 81 7.29 12.37 -14.59
C ASP A 81 6.74 10.95 -14.59
N PHE A 82 5.97 10.60 -15.62
CA PHE A 82 5.41 9.26 -15.77
C PHE A 82 6.51 8.21 -15.96
N ILE A 83 6.48 7.15 -15.18
CA ILE A 83 7.44 6.04 -15.25
C ILE A 83 6.79 4.78 -15.82
N SER A 84 5.67 4.34 -15.24
CA SER A 84 5.03 3.08 -15.65
C SER A 84 3.53 3.05 -15.34
N GLN A 85 2.84 2.19 -16.08
CA GLN A 85 1.47 1.76 -15.84
C GLN A 85 1.42 0.25 -15.94
N GLN A 86 0.81 -0.41 -14.98
CA GLN A 86 0.68 -1.86 -14.99
C GLN A 86 -0.64 -2.30 -14.36
N ASP A 87 -1.17 -3.40 -14.88
CA ASP A 87 -2.28 -4.11 -14.26
C ASP A 87 -1.75 -4.86 -13.02
N VAL A 88 -2.31 -4.54 -11.86
CA VAL A 88 -1.96 -5.14 -10.57
C VAL A 88 -3.14 -5.91 -9.95
N SER A 89 -4.12 -6.23 -10.78
CA SER A 89 -5.26 -7.05 -10.39
C SER A 89 -4.80 -8.41 -9.87
N PRO A 90 -5.51 -9.01 -8.89
CA PRO A 90 -5.19 -10.36 -8.44
C PRO A 90 -5.32 -11.34 -9.60
N ILE A 91 -4.35 -12.23 -9.72
CA ILE A 91 -4.40 -13.34 -10.66
C ILE A 91 -5.27 -14.42 -10.00
N CYS A 92 -6.42 -14.69 -10.60
CA CYS A 92 -7.27 -15.80 -10.26
C CYS A 92 -7.56 -16.52 -11.58
N ASP A 93 -6.96 -17.67 -11.79
CA ASP A 93 -7.13 -18.48 -13.02
C ASP A 93 -7.56 -19.90 -12.65
N PRO A 94 -8.84 -20.11 -12.35
CA PRO A 94 -9.34 -21.46 -12.11
C PRO A 94 -9.22 -22.27 -13.39
N ILE A 95 -8.36 -23.26 -13.41
CA ILE A 95 -8.02 -24.15 -14.53
C ILE A 95 -9.25 -24.68 -15.29
N ASN A 96 -10.40 -24.70 -14.68
CA ASN A 96 -11.63 -25.23 -15.24
C ASN A 96 -12.81 -24.25 -15.29
N SER A 97 -12.64 -22.99 -14.92
CA SER A 97 -13.73 -21.99 -14.99
C SER A 97 -13.71 -21.11 -16.23
N GLY A 98 -12.82 -21.41 -17.20
CA GLY A 98 -12.77 -20.73 -18.49
C GLY A 98 -12.22 -19.30 -18.41
N ASN A 99 -10.96 -19.14 -18.06
CA ASN A 99 -10.19 -17.88 -18.17
C ASN A 99 -10.85 -16.63 -17.58
N GLN A 100 -11.33 -16.69 -16.36
CA GLN A 100 -11.71 -15.47 -15.63
C GLN A 100 -10.51 -14.95 -14.82
N GLN A 101 -9.50 -14.49 -15.50
CA GLN A 101 -8.50 -13.62 -14.89
C GLN A 101 -9.15 -12.26 -14.66
N TYR A 102 -9.13 -11.79 -13.43
CA TYR A 102 -9.42 -10.38 -13.17
C TYR A 102 -8.35 -9.53 -13.84
N SER A 103 -8.75 -8.75 -14.82
CA SER A 103 -7.80 -7.89 -15.54
C SER A 103 -8.47 -6.63 -16.07
N CYS A 104 -7.67 -5.61 -16.23
CA CYS A 104 -8.07 -4.37 -16.86
C CYS A 104 -8.51 -4.60 -18.32
N ALA A 105 -7.90 -5.53 -19.02
CA ALA A 105 -8.24 -5.84 -20.41
C ALA A 105 -9.64 -6.42 -20.57
N ASN A 106 -10.14 -7.14 -19.55
CA ASN A 106 -11.49 -7.69 -19.53
C ASN A 106 -12.55 -6.70 -19.01
N GLY A 107 -12.12 -5.60 -18.38
CA GLY A 107 -13.01 -4.66 -17.71
C GLY A 107 -13.69 -5.24 -16.47
N ASP A 108 -12.99 -6.11 -15.74
CA ASP A 108 -13.52 -6.79 -14.57
C ASP A 108 -13.73 -5.82 -13.41
N LEU A 109 -14.79 -6.05 -12.64
CA LEU A 109 -15.16 -5.19 -11.52
C LEU A 109 -14.12 -5.28 -10.41
N GLY A 110 -13.46 -4.16 -10.10
CA GLY A 110 -12.41 -4.08 -9.09
C GLY A 110 -11.00 -4.39 -9.62
N ALA A 111 -10.84 -4.69 -10.92
CA ALA A 111 -9.53 -4.74 -11.56
C ALA A 111 -8.82 -3.39 -11.43
N VAL A 112 -7.51 -3.42 -11.16
CA VAL A 112 -6.72 -2.26 -10.72
C VAL A 112 -5.48 -2.06 -11.54
N GLU A 113 -5.28 -0.82 -11.96
CA GLU A 113 -4.02 -0.35 -12.54
C GLU A 113 -3.22 0.48 -11.53
N GLU A 114 -1.93 0.24 -11.48
CA GLU A 114 -0.96 1.09 -10.80
C GLU A 114 -0.31 2.05 -11.80
N TYR A 115 -0.30 3.33 -11.47
CA TYR A 115 0.48 4.36 -12.16
C TYR A 115 1.60 4.83 -11.25
N VAL A 116 2.82 4.85 -11.77
CA VAL A 116 4.00 5.32 -11.06
C VAL A 116 4.54 6.58 -11.72
N PHE A 117 4.73 7.62 -10.92
CA PHE A 117 5.37 8.87 -11.33
C PHE A 117 6.56 9.15 -10.41
N GLN A 118 7.64 9.70 -10.95
CA GLN A 118 8.85 9.98 -10.18
C GLN A 118 9.45 11.33 -10.54
N SER A 119 9.92 12.07 -9.55
CA SER A 119 10.59 13.34 -9.78
C SER A 119 12.02 13.14 -10.27
N GLN A 120 12.58 14.18 -10.90
CA GLN A 120 14.03 14.32 -10.98
C GLN A 120 14.59 14.54 -9.56
N PRO A 121 15.89 14.27 -9.34
CA PRO A 121 16.55 14.60 -8.07
C PRO A 121 16.39 16.08 -7.71
N ILE A 122 15.90 16.36 -6.51
CA ILE A 122 15.62 17.72 -6.02
C ILE A 122 16.26 17.97 -4.66
N GLN A 123 16.76 19.15 -4.44
CA GLN A 123 17.22 19.62 -3.14
C GLN A 123 16.11 20.38 -2.43
N LEU A 124 15.99 20.18 -1.12
CA LEU A 124 15.03 20.87 -0.26
C LEU A 124 15.79 21.66 0.81
N PRO A 125 16.31 22.86 0.49
CA PRO A 125 17.13 23.62 1.43
C PRO A 125 16.32 24.13 2.62
N GLY A 126 16.91 24.02 3.80
CA GLY A 126 16.32 24.52 5.04
C GLY A 126 15.97 23.40 6.02
N ILE A 127 15.18 23.76 7.01
CA ILE A 127 14.74 22.87 8.09
C ILE A 127 13.21 22.95 8.14
N PRO A 128 12.50 21.80 8.12
CA PRO A 128 11.06 21.81 8.31
C PRO A 128 10.66 22.47 9.65
N SER A 129 9.55 23.17 9.65
CA SER A 129 8.97 23.67 10.91
C SER A 129 8.46 22.49 11.77
N ALA A 130 8.04 22.74 12.98
CA ALA A 130 7.42 21.71 13.84
C ALA A 130 6.14 21.09 13.22
N ALA A 131 5.44 21.82 12.33
CA ALA A 131 4.31 21.31 11.57
C ALA A 131 4.74 20.43 10.39
N GLY A 132 6.01 20.42 10.03
CA GLY A 132 6.55 19.70 8.86
C GLY A 132 6.39 20.45 7.54
N TRP A 133 6.97 19.88 6.50
CA TRP A 133 6.67 20.17 5.10
C TRP A 133 5.74 19.10 4.57
N HIS A 134 4.59 19.51 4.02
CA HIS A 134 3.60 18.57 3.50
C HIS A 134 3.72 18.49 1.98
N PHE A 135 3.68 17.28 1.47
CA PHE A 135 3.68 16.94 0.05
C PHE A 135 2.32 16.35 -0.27
N THR A 136 1.56 17.02 -1.15
CA THR A 136 0.20 16.58 -1.49
C THR A 136 0.02 16.41 -2.99
N TRP A 137 -0.76 15.41 -3.36
CA TRP A 137 -1.30 15.26 -4.69
C TRP A 137 -2.80 15.03 -4.57
N ASN A 138 -3.57 15.77 -5.32
CA ASN A 138 -5.02 15.72 -5.24
C ASN A 138 -5.66 15.53 -6.62
N ASN A 139 -6.80 14.88 -6.63
CA ASN A 139 -7.61 14.64 -7.82
C ASN A 139 -9.07 14.39 -7.41
N CYS A 140 -9.98 14.37 -8.35
CA CYS A 140 -11.37 13.97 -8.19
C CYS A 140 -11.64 12.72 -9.04
N CYS A 141 -12.43 11.82 -8.68
CA CYS A 141 -13.21 11.59 -7.47
C CYS A 141 -13.09 10.10 -7.13
N ARG A 142 -13.51 9.74 -5.89
CA ARG A 142 -13.58 8.34 -5.46
C ARG A 142 -14.68 7.58 -6.18
N ASN A 143 -14.65 6.25 -6.09
CA ASN A 143 -15.68 5.38 -6.63
C ASN A 143 -17.01 5.58 -5.87
N ALA A 144 -18.07 5.85 -6.60
CA ALA A 144 -19.41 6.03 -6.02
C ALA A 144 -20.00 4.75 -5.36
N ALA A 145 -19.40 3.59 -5.63
CA ALA A 145 -19.80 2.31 -5.02
C ALA A 145 -19.25 2.09 -3.60
N ILE A 146 -18.38 2.98 -3.09
CA ILE A 146 -17.84 2.90 -1.74
C ILE A 146 -18.97 2.97 -0.71
N VAL A 147 -19.00 1.99 0.21
CA VAL A 147 -20.10 1.81 1.17
C VAL A 147 -19.77 2.19 2.60
N ASN A 148 -18.52 2.44 2.93
CA ASN A 148 -18.10 2.75 4.31
C ASN A 148 -17.82 4.24 4.56
N MET A 149 -17.98 5.10 3.57
CA MET A 149 -17.82 6.55 3.72
C MET A 149 -19.16 7.25 3.78
N ALA A 150 -19.24 8.37 4.50
CA ALA A 150 -20.44 9.18 4.63
C ALA A 150 -20.84 9.85 3.30
N SER A 151 -19.85 10.16 2.45
CA SER A 151 -20.03 10.57 1.06
C SER A 151 -18.99 9.86 0.19
N SER A 152 -19.42 9.29 -0.93
CA SER A 152 -18.56 8.58 -1.88
C SER A 152 -18.07 9.44 -3.04
N GLN A 153 -18.57 10.67 -3.18
CA GLN A 153 -18.26 11.55 -4.30
C GLN A 153 -17.31 12.70 -3.90
N GLU A 154 -16.63 12.53 -2.78
CA GLU A 154 -15.64 13.49 -2.31
C GLU A 154 -14.33 13.42 -3.12
N GLY A 155 -13.53 14.45 -3.00
CA GLY A 155 -12.20 14.51 -3.58
C GLY A 155 -11.23 13.49 -3.01
N PHE A 156 -10.05 13.44 -3.57
CA PHE A 156 -9.01 12.47 -3.23
C PHE A 156 -7.68 13.20 -3.05
N THR A 157 -7.08 13.09 -1.87
CA THR A 157 -5.76 13.66 -1.59
C THR A 157 -4.84 12.63 -0.96
N LEU A 158 -3.68 12.46 -1.55
CA LEU A 158 -2.54 11.75 -0.96
C LEU A 158 -1.66 12.76 -0.24
N ARG A 159 -1.16 12.41 0.94
CA ARG A 159 -0.27 13.27 1.72
C ARG A 159 0.91 12.47 2.29
N ALA A 160 2.09 13.09 2.22
CA ALA A 160 3.25 12.73 3.00
C ALA A 160 3.81 13.96 3.69
N THR A 161 4.45 13.80 4.85
CA THR A 161 4.97 14.91 5.65
C THR A 161 6.40 14.61 6.10
N MET A 162 7.30 15.57 5.89
CA MET A 162 8.68 15.56 6.38
C MET A 162 8.76 16.47 7.59
N TYR A 163 9.20 15.93 8.74
CA TYR A 163 9.33 16.66 10.00
C TYR A 163 10.78 17.05 10.29
N PRO A 164 11.01 18.04 11.19
CA PRO A 164 12.36 18.41 11.59
C PRO A 164 13.00 17.32 12.44
N TYR A 165 14.31 17.17 12.30
CA TYR A 165 15.11 16.27 13.13
C TYR A 165 16.19 17.05 13.88
N THR A 166 16.34 16.78 15.17
CA THR A 166 17.40 17.33 16.00
C THR A 166 18.38 16.21 16.34
N ASP A 167 19.63 16.36 15.95
CA ASP A 167 20.67 15.41 16.29
C ASP A 167 20.82 15.32 17.83
N PRO A 168 20.62 14.15 18.43
CA PRO A 168 20.61 14.01 19.89
C PRO A 168 21.99 14.21 20.53
N ILE A 169 23.08 14.12 19.76
CA ILE A 169 24.44 14.30 20.26
C ILE A 169 24.80 15.78 20.33
N THR A 170 24.49 16.51 19.24
CA THR A 170 24.88 17.92 19.12
C THR A 170 23.80 18.87 19.60
N GLY A 171 22.54 18.42 19.70
CA GLY A 171 21.39 19.23 19.99
C GLY A 171 21.01 20.22 18.88
N VAL A 172 21.57 20.06 17.68
CA VAL A 172 21.37 20.93 16.53
C VAL A 172 20.36 20.31 15.56
N GLN A 173 19.45 21.13 15.04
CA GLN A 173 18.54 20.69 13.98
C GLN A 173 19.32 20.44 12.68
N VAL A 174 19.04 19.31 12.05
CA VAL A 174 19.66 18.87 10.81
C VAL A 174 18.91 19.47 9.62
N PRO A 175 19.60 20.20 8.72
CA PRO A 175 18.98 20.67 7.47
C PRO A 175 18.55 19.48 6.59
N ALA A 176 17.49 19.68 5.81
CA ALA A 176 17.05 18.69 4.85
C ALA A 176 17.92 18.64 3.58
N ASP A 177 18.85 19.58 3.41
CA ASP A 177 19.84 19.61 2.32
C ASP A 177 21.27 19.76 2.91
N PRO A 178 22.19 18.80 2.67
CA PRO A 178 21.97 17.53 1.96
C PRO A 178 21.00 16.60 2.69
N CYS A 179 20.26 15.81 1.91
CA CYS A 179 19.26 14.91 2.49
C CYS A 179 19.90 13.92 3.46
N PHE A 180 19.18 13.61 4.56
CA PHE A 180 19.68 12.70 5.60
C PHE A 180 18.76 11.50 5.83
N ASP A 181 17.51 11.55 5.33
CA ASP A 181 16.44 10.63 5.67
C ASP A 181 15.49 10.39 4.50
N SER A 182 15.05 9.13 4.36
CA SER A 182 14.03 8.72 3.41
C SER A 182 12.68 8.57 4.12
N SER A 183 11.57 8.58 3.39
CA SER A 183 10.30 8.17 3.97
C SER A 183 10.18 6.65 4.05
N PRO A 184 9.28 6.12 4.88
CA PRO A 184 8.83 4.75 4.71
C PRO A 184 8.39 4.48 3.28
N ASN A 185 8.76 3.33 2.72
CA ASN A 185 8.33 2.89 1.41
C ASN A 185 7.66 1.52 1.50
N PHE A 186 6.70 1.27 0.60
CA PHE A 186 5.87 0.07 0.62
C PHE A 186 6.38 -0.93 -0.40
N LYS A 187 6.73 -2.13 0.05
CA LYS A 187 7.24 -3.23 -0.78
C LYS A 187 6.13 -4.13 -1.31
N GLU A 188 4.94 -4.04 -0.71
CA GLU A 188 3.79 -4.84 -1.11
C GLU A 188 2.78 -4.00 -1.90
N GLN A 189 2.30 -4.57 -3.01
CA GLN A 189 1.18 -4.00 -3.75
C GLN A 189 -0.11 -4.13 -2.95
N PRO A 190 -1.04 -3.17 -3.02
CA PRO A 190 -2.29 -3.26 -2.31
C PRO A 190 -3.13 -4.45 -2.81
N LYS A 191 -3.70 -5.21 -1.87
CA LYS A 191 -4.71 -6.22 -2.18
C LYS A 191 -6.05 -5.54 -2.28
N THR A 192 -6.61 -5.52 -3.47
CA THR A 192 -7.82 -4.76 -3.78
C THR A 192 -9.07 -5.63 -3.94
N ILE A 193 -8.94 -6.92 -4.24
CA ILE A 193 -10.07 -7.85 -4.37
C ILE A 193 -9.82 -9.03 -3.43
N LEU A 194 -10.82 -9.33 -2.60
CA LEU A 194 -10.74 -10.38 -1.59
C LEU A 194 -12.08 -11.13 -1.45
N CYS A 195 -12.00 -12.42 -1.08
CA CYS A 195 -13.17 -13.25 -0.82
C CYS A 195 -13.79 -12.94 0.55
N THR A 196 -15.13 -12.91 0.62
CA THR A 196 -15.85 -12.92 1.89
C THR A 196 -15.94 -14.33 2.47
N GLY A 197 -16.05 -14.43 3.80
CA GLY A 197 -16.26 -15.69 4.51
C GLY A 197 -14.98 -16.42 4.91
N PHE A 198 -13.82 -15.81 4.70
CA PHE A 198 -12.53 -16.32 5.16
C PHE A 198 -11.81 -15.30 6.02
N PRO A 199 -11.07 -15.72 7.06
CA PRO A 199 -10.11 -14.88 7.74
C PRO A 199 -9.04 -14.40 6.74
N PHE A 200 -8.71 -13.13 6.81
CA PHE A 200 -7.71 -12.53 5.92
C PHE A 200 -6.67 -11.78 6.72
N SER A 201 -5.41 -11.92 6.30
CA SER A 201 -4.29 -11.12 6.79
C SER A 201 -3.60 -10.43 5.63
N TYR A 202 -3.31 -9.16 5.79
CA TYR A 202 -2.60 -8.35 4.83
C TYR A 202 -1.61 -7.42 5.54
N ASN A 203 -0.43 -7.25 4.97
CA ASN A 203 0.55 -6.30 5.46
C ASN A 203 1.00 -5.39 4.32
N HIS A 204 1.02 -4.09 4.55
CA HIS A 204 1.53 -3.11 3.59
C HIS A 204 3.03 -3.25 3.35
N ASN A 205 3.75 -3.95 4.24
CA ASN A 205 5.18 -4.21 4.20
C ASN A 205 5.98 -2.92 3.95
N ALA A 206 5.76 -1.93 4.82
CA ALA A 206 6.57 -0.74 4.80
C ALA A 206 7.96 -1.04 5.34
N SER A 207 8.96 -0.42 4.75
CA SER A 207 10.35 -0.49 5.19
C SER A 207 10.99 0.88 5.18
N ASP A 208 11.91 1.12 6.11
CA ASP A 208 12.68 2.34 6.20
C ASP A 208 14.13 2.07 5.83
N PRO A 209 14.72 2.80 4.83
CA PRO A 209 16.10 2.59 4.42
C PRO A 209 17.14 2.91 5.50
N GLU A 210 16.83 3.83 6.39
CA GLU A 210 17.66 4.26 7.50
C GLU A 210 17.39 3.46 8.79
N LEU A 211 16.49 2.47 8.73
CA LEU A 211 16.07 1.61 9.85
C LEU A 211 15.40 2.36 10.99
N ASP A 212 14.68 3.42 10.66
CA ASP A 212 13.87 4.13 11.65
C ASP A 212 12.71 3.26 12.13
N ASN A 213 12.28 3.49 13.35
CA ASN A 213 11.19 2.71 13.92
C ASN A 213 9.86 3.10 13.28
N LEU A 214 9.19 2.15 12.66
CA LEU A 214 7.89 2.38 12.02
C LEU A 214 6.74 2.11 13.00
N VAL A 215 5.76 3.01 12.97
CA VAL A 215 4.50 2.88 13.72
C VAL A 215 3.35 3.05 12.75
N TYR A 216 2.35 2.19 12.86
CA TYR A 216 1.19 2.13 11.97
C TYR A 216 -0.07 2.50 12.74
N ASP A 217 -0.85 3.41 12.18
CA ASP A 217 -2.16 3.80 12.69
C ASP A 217 -3.19 3.81 11.57
N TRP A 218 -4.46 3.53 11.91
CA TRP A 218 -5.56 3.87 11.04
C TRP A 218 -5.66 5.39 10.87
N ALA A 219 -6.05 5.84 9.67
CA ALA A 219 -6.23 7.24 9.35
C ALA A 219 -7.53 7.48 8.58
N TYR A 220 -7.97 8.73 8.57
CA TYR A 220 -9.06 9.15 7.71
C TYR A 220 -8.54 9.36 6.28
N PRO A 221 -9.29 8.93 5.25
CA PRO A 221 -9.10 9.38 3.89
C PRO A 221 -9.20 10.91 3.80
N LEU A 222 -8.47 11.53 2.89
CA LEU A 222 -8.37 12.98 2.79
C LEU A 222 -9.13 13.50 1.56
N ASP A 223 -9.86 14.60 1.73
CA ASP A 223 -10.55 15.32 0.67
C ASP A 223 -9.58 16.18 -0.16
N ASP A 224 -10.00 16.63 -1.35
CA ASP A 224 -9.27 17.64 -2.12
C ASP A 224 -9.65 19.08 -1.74
N ASP A 225 -10.70 19.24 -0.91
CA ASP A 225 -11.27 20.52 -0.48
C ASP A 225 -11.69 21.48 -1.62
N LEU A 226 -11.67 20.98 -2.86
CA LEU A 226 -12.08 21.76 -4.03
C LEU A 226 -13.62 21.73 -4.24
N PHE A 227 -14.28 20.73 -3.68
CA PHE A 227 -15.69 20.42 -3.93
C PHE A 227 -16.52 20.30 -2.65
N ASN A 228 -16.38 21.24 -1.72
CA ASN A 228 -17.22 21.26 -0.51
C ASN A 228 -18.65 21.74 -0.82
N GLY A 229 -19.57 20.78 -0.96
CA GLY A 229 -21.01 21.03 -1.10
C GLY A 229 -21.54 21.08 -2.54
N PRO A 230 -22.84 21.31 -2.72
CA PRO A 230 -23.50 21.26 -4.03
C PRO A 230 -23.09 22.40 -4.98
N ILE A 231 -22.26 23.32 -4.54
CA ILE A 231 -21.75 24.42 -5.32
C ILE A 231 -20.21 24.37 -5.23
N PHE A 232 -19.57 24.30 -6.38
CA PHE A 232 -18.14 24.49 -6.54
C PHE A 232 -17.69 25.75 -5.79
N ASN A 233 -17.04 25.56 -4.64
CA ASN A 233 -16.51 26.64 -3.83
C ASN A 233 -15.01 26.41 -3.65
N PRO A 234 -14.18 26.86 -4.62
CA PRO A 234 -12.74 26.70 -4.51
C PRO A 234 -12.25 27.43 -3.26
N GLN A 235 -11.65 26.68 -2.33
CA GLN A 235 -10.99 27.27 -1.18
C GLN A 235 -9.83 28.16 -1.67
N PRO A 236 -9.54 29.26 -0.98
CA PRO A 236 -8.39 30.09 -1.34
C PRO A 236 -7.11 29.24 -1.29
N VAL A 237 -6.31 29.31 -2.36
CA VAL A 237 -5.02 28.65 -2.44
C VAL A 237 -4.20 28.97 -1.17
N GLY A 238 -3.83 27.94 -0.40
CA GLY A 238 -2.99 28.07 0.78
C GLY A 238 -3.69 27.94 2.15
N THR A 239 -5.02 27.71 2.21
CA THR A 239 -5.72 27.50 3.48
C THR A 239 -6.13 26.05 3.77
N ALA A 240 -6.37 25.24 2.75
CA ALA A 240 -6.77 23.83 2.92
C ALA A 240 -5.67 22.84 2.55
N GLY A 241 -4.76 23.20 1.67
CA GLY A 241 -3.85 22.29 1.00
C GLY A 241 -2.78 21.61 1.86
N ALA A 242 -2.37 22.24 2.98
CA ALA A 242 -1.41 21.59 3.90
C ALA A 242 -2.11 20.55 4.78
N ASN A 243 -3.36 20.81 5.16
CA ASN A 243 -4.18 19.96 6.01
C ASN A 243 -5.55 19.81 5.35
N PRO A 244 -5.69 18.94 4.34
CA PRO A 244 -6.97 18.66 3.71
C PRO A 244 -7.95 18.08 4.73
N SER A 245 -9.25 18.32 4.50
CA SER A 245 -10.30 17.82 5.38
C SER A 245 -10.30 16.30 5.44
N GLU A 246 -10.51 15.77 6.64
CA GLU A 246 -10.69 14.35 6.87
C GLU A 246 -12.11 13.93 6.48
N LEU A 247 -12.23 12.84 5.72
CA LEU A 247 -13.50 12.30 5.28
C LEU A 247 -14.06 11.32 6.30
N ALA A 248 -15.28 11.57 6.74
CA ALA A 248 -15.92 10.76 7.76
C ALA A 248 -16.38 9.39 7.22
N PHE A 249 -16.18 8.35 8.02
CA PHE A 249 -16.82 7.05 7.82
C PHE A 249 -18.30 7.10 8.22
N GLN A 250 -19.14 6.32 7.54
CA GLN A 250 -20.52 6.14 7.95
C GLN A 250 -20.71 4.94 8.85
N ALA A 251 -21.63 5.05 9.83
CA ALA A 251 -21.96 3.91 10.69
C ALA A 251 -22.43 2.68 9.89
N PRO A 252 -22.00 1.45 10.25
CA PRO A 252 -21.29 1.09 11.49
C PRO A 252 -19.76 1.26 11.42
N TYR A 253 -19.21 1.74 10.33
CA TYR A 253 -17.75 1.88 10.13
C TYR A 253 -17.22 3.12 10.86
N SER A 254 -15.92 3.08 11.13
CA SER A 254 -15.18 4.18 11.75
C SER A 254 -13.72 4.14 11.31
N VAL A 255 -12.94 5.16 11.65
CA VAL A 255 -11.50 5.17 11.36
C VAL A 255 -10.79 3.94 11.91
N ASN A 256 -11.12 3.49 13.13
CA ASN A 256 -10.51 2.31 13.76
C ASN A 256 -11.16 0.97 13.32
N SER A 257 -12.19 1.01 12.51
CA SER A 257 -12.87 -0.18 11.98
C SER A 257 -13.45 0.14 10.60
N PRO A 258 -12.59 0.37 9.60
CA PRO A 258 -13.03 0.79 8.27
C PRO A 258 -13.62 -0.35 7.44
N LEU A 259 -13.34 -1.61 7.79
CA LEU A 259 -13.81 -2.81 7.10
C LEU A 259 -14.86 -3.56 7.93
N PRO A 260 -15.74 -4.37 7.32
CA PRO A 260 -16.55 -5.33 8.05
C PRO A 260 -15.68 -6.40 8.72
N GLY A 261 -16.18 -7.04 9.80
CA GLY A 261 -15.46 -8.14 10.47
C GLY A 261 -14.46 -7.69 11.53
N ALA A 262 -14.62 -6.47 12.09
CA ALA A 262 -13.80 -5.94 13.17
C ALA A 262 -12.28 -6.00 12.87
N PRO A 263 -11.80 -5.30 11.85
CA PRO A 263 -10.39 -5.30 11.46
C PRO A 263 -9.48 -4.88 12.61
N GLN A 264 -8.32 -5.53 12.70
CA GLN A 264 -7.27 -5.16 13.63
C GLN A 264 -6.04 -4.72 12.83
N LEU A 265 -5.38 -3.67 13.26
CA LEU A 265 -4.09 -3.21 12.72
C LEU A 265 -3.05 -3.34 13.83
N ASP A 266 -2.01 -4.12 13.60
CA ASP A 266 -0.87 -4.17 14.51
C ASP A 266 -0.02 -2.89 14.33
N PRO A 267 0.17 -2.09 15.39
CA PRO A 267 0.87 -0.81 15.29
C PRO A 267 2.38 -0.95 15.05
N ASN A 268 2.97 -2.13 15.24
CA ASN A 268 4.41 -2.36 15.09
C ASN A 268 4.77 -3.02 13.77
N THR A 269 3.90 -3.90 13.27
CA THR A 269 4.16 -4.67 12.04
C THR A 269 3.38 -4.15 10.84
N GLY A 270 2.27 -3.43 11.08
CA GLY A 270 1.36 -2.99 10.02
C GLY A 270 0.48 -4.11 9.47
N GLU A 271 0.42 -5.26 10.14
CA GLU A 271 -0.47 -6.35 9.76
C GLU A 271 -1.92 -5.96 10.03
N ILE A 272 -2.77 -6.16 9.01
CA ILE A 272 -4.22 -5.97 9.10
C ILE A 272 -4.86 -7.34 9.03
N THR A 273 -5.63 -7.70 10.07
CA THR A 273 -6.41 -8.94 10.10
C THR A 273 -7.89 -8.62 10.19
N TYR A 274 -8.73 -9.37 9.50
CA TYR A 274 -10.19 -9.27 9.57
C TYR A 274 -10.88 -10.53 9.04
N ASP A 275 -12.16 -10.68 9.37
CA ASP A 275 -13.03 -11.76 8.92
C ASP A 275 -14.33 -11.15 8.39
N ALA A 276 -14.40 -10.92 7.11
CA ALA A 276 -15.48 -10.18 6.48
C ALA A 276 -16.50 -11.11 5.82
N ASN A 277 -17.77 -10.96 6.22
CA ASN A 277 -18.90 -11.70 5.64
C ASN A 277 -19.79 -10.81 4.75
N THR A 278 -19.38 -9.56 4.50
CA THR A 278 -20.19 -8.58 3.75
C THR A 278 -19.43 -8.13 2.51
N ALA A 279 -20.01 -8.40 1.35
CA ALA A 279 -19.47 -7.93 0.08
C ALA A 279 -19.69 -6.41 -0.10
N GLY A 280 -18.78 -5.74 -0.81
CA GLY A 280 -18.87 -4.30 -1.08
C GLY A 280 -17.51 -3.67 -1.37
N PHE A 281 -17.54 -2.35 -1.56
CA PHE A 281 -16.35 -1.51 -1.81
C PHE A 281 -16.05 -0.71 -0.56
N PHE A 282 -14.86 -0.83 -0.02
CA PHE A 282 -14.46 -0.21 1.24
C PHE A 282 -13.15 0.55 1.05
N VAL A 283 -13.05 1.73 1.63
CA VAL A 283 -11.80 2.48 1.71
C VAL A 283 -11.13 2.19 3.03
N THR A 284 -9.84 1.97 2.99
CA THR A 284 -8.94 1.95 4.15
C THR A 284 -7.86 3.00 3.96
N CYS A 285 -7.43 3.63 5.03
CA CYS A 285 -6.28 4.50 5.03
C CYS A 285 -5.40 4.15 6.23
N VAL A 286 -4.13 3.88 5.96
CA VAL A 286 -3.12 3.63 6.98
C VAL A 286 -2.09 4.74 6.93
N LYS A 287 -1.79 5.29 8.08
CA LYS A 287 -0.73 6.25 8.29
C LYS A 287 0.50 5.49 8.84
N VAL A 288 1.62 5.62 8.15
CA VAL A 288 2.91 5.05 8.58
C VAL A 288 3.84 6.19 8.99
N GLN A 289 4.32 6.13 10.21
CA GLN A 289 5.18 7.12 10.82
C GLN A 289 6.56 6.55 11.10
N ALA A 290 7.61 7.24 10.67
CA ALA A 290 9.00 6.88 10.94
C ALA A 290 9.56 7.72 12.09
N TYR A 291 10.15 7.04 13.06
CA TYR A 291 10.75 7.67 14.25
C TYR A 291 12.26 7.42 14.29
N LYS A 292 13.02 8.47 14.06
CA LYS A 292 14.48 8.50 14.22
C LYS A 292 14.84 8.97 15.62
N CYS A 293 15.49 8.12 16.41
CA CYS A 293 15.80 8.44 17.82
C CYS A 293 14.59 8.90 18.64
N GLY A 294 13.41 8.33 18.40
CA GLY A 294 12.17 8.72 19.07
C GLY A 294 11.54 10.04 18.59
N GLN A 295 12.13 10.71 17.61
CA GLN A 295 11.58 11.90 16.97
C GLN A 295 10.88 11.49 15.67
N LEU A 296 9.65 11.95 15.49
CA LEU A 296 8.92 11.77 14.22
C LEU A 296 9.63 12.53 13.11
N VAL A 297 10.07 11.85 12.06
CA VAL A 297 10.79 12.45 10.92
C VAL A 297 10.01 12.35 9.62
N ALA A 298 9.20 11.30 9.46
CA ALA A 298 8.38 11.13 8.26
C ALA A 298 7.01 10.54 8.61
N GLU A 299 6.00 10.93 7.84
CA GLU A 299 4.64 10.39 7.89
C GLU A 299 4.12 10.22 6.46
N VAL A 300 3.63 9.03 6.14
CA VAL A 300 3.06 8.71 4.83
C VAL A 300 1.66 8.16 5.01
N PHE A 301 0.69 8.72 4.28
CA PHE A 301 -0.66 8.20 4.18
C PHE A 301 -0.73 7.26 2.97
N ARG A 302 -1.17 6.03 3.21
CA ARG A 302 -1.49 5.08 2.16
C ARG A 302 -2.97 4.75 2.18
N GLU A 303 -3.67 5.19 1.14
CA GLU A 303 -5.08 4.87 0.94
C GLU A 303 -5.22 3.69 -0.01
N VAL A 304 -6.11 2.74 0.32
CA VAL A 304 -6.41 1.56 -0.50
C VAL A 304 -7.90 1.28 -0.47
N GLN A 305 -8.51 1.14 -1.64
CA GLN A 305 -9.86 0.61 -1.75
C GLN A 305 -9.82 -0.91 -1.79
N VAL A 306 -10.55 -1.55 -0.89
CA VAL A 306 -10.72 -3.00 -0.81
C VAL A 306 -12.10 -3.36 -1.37
N VAL A 307 -12.15 -4.32 -2.28
CA VAL A 307 -13.36 -4.87 -2.87
C VAL A 307 -13.58 -6.28 -2.31
N LEU A 308 -14.61 -6.46 -1.52
CA LEU A 308 -14.99 -7.75 -0.97
C LEU A 308 -16.07 -8.39 -1.84
N ILE A 309 -15.83 -9.58 -2.33
CA ILE A 309 -16.72 -10.31 -3.21
C ILE A 309 -17.08 -11.69 -2.63
N ALA A 310 -18.25 -12.21 -3.01
CA ALA A 310 -18.53 -13.62 -2.79
C ALA A 310 -17.79 -14.42 -3.85
N CYS A 311 -16.76 -15.17 -3.45
CA CYS A 311 -15.98 -15.94 -4.39
C CYS A 311 -16.74 -17.15 -4.94
N PRO A 312 -16.45 -17.60 -6.16
CA PRO A 312 -17.09 -18.74 -6.76
C PRO A 312 -16.75 -20.04 -5.99
N THR A 313 -17.61 -21.03 -6.13
CA THR A 313 -17.31 -22.39 -5.66
C THR A 313 -16.54 -23.17 -6.73
N MET A 314 -15.76 -24.16 -6.29
CA MET A 314 -15.00 -25.01 -7.19
C MET A 314 -15.89 -25.72 -8.22
N PRO A 315 -15.56 -25.69 -9.52
CA PRO A 315 -16.31 -26.33 -10.56
C PRO A 315 -16.45 -27.85 -10.32
N GLY A 316 -17.64 -28.37 -10.51
CA GLY A 316 -17.94 -29.82 -10.41
C GLY A 316 -18.12 -30.37 -9.00
N THR A 317 -17.60 -29.73 -7.97
CA THR A 317 -17.82 -30.13 -6.56
C THR A 317 -18.82 -29.25 -5.85
N GLY A 318 -18.89 -27.96 -6.23
CA GLY A 318 -19.67 -26.95 -5.51
C GLY A 318 -19.10 -26.61 -4.13
N ALA A 319 -17.92 -27.11 -3.78
CA ALA A 319 -17.22 -26.77 -2.53
C ALA A 319 -16.64 -25.35 -2.60
N LEU A 320 -16.52 -24.71 -1.45
CA LEU A 320 -15.73 -23.47 -1.34
C LEU A 320 -14.26 -23.81 -1.50
N ASN A 321 -13.51 -22.94 -2.16
CA ASN A 321 -12.05 -22.98 -2.12
C ASN A 321 -11.58 -22.34 -0.82
N ASN A 322 -10.75 -23.06 -0.05
CA ASN A 322 -10.14 -22.52 1.15
C ASN A 322 -8.79 -21.90 0.79
N PRO A 323 -8.41 -20.77 1.41
CA PRO A 323 -7.09 -20.22 1.19
C PRO A 323 -6.00 -21.16 1.71
N PRO A 324 -4.83 -21.25 1.03
CA PRO A 324 -3.69 -22.02 1.51
C PRO A 324 -3.26 -21.60 2.91
N ASN A 325 -2.78 -22.56 3.69
CA ASN A 325 -2.22 -22.33 5.02
C ASN A 325 -0.70 -22.24 4.95
N ILE A 326 -0.11 -21.33 5.72
CA ILE A 326 1.35 -21.20 5.89
C ILE A 326 1.71 -21.63 7.30
N ASP A 327 2.64 -22.58 7.43
CA ASP A 327 3.13 -23.03 8.72
C ASP A 327 3.98 -21.94 9.41
N ARG A 328 3.79 -21.79 10.72
CA ARG A 328 4.57 -20.85 11.52
C ARG A 328 5.96 -21.43 11.80
N PRO A 329 7.05 -20.77 11.34
CA PRO A 329 8.38 -21.38 11.39
C PRO A 329 9.06 -21.33 12.75
N PHE A 330 8.55 -20.53 13.68
CA PHE A 330 9.16 -20.33 15.00
C PHE A 330 8.25 -20.81 16.12
N VAL A 331 8.82 -20.87 17.32
CA VAL A 331 8.09 -21.10 18.58
C VAL A 331 8.38 -19.92 19.50
N ASP A 332 7.32 -19.27 19.96
CA ASP A 332 7.44 -18.21 20.96
C ASP A 332 8.03 -18.77 22.26
N PRO A 333 9.13 -18.21 22.79
CA PRO A 333 9.83 -18.77 23.94
C PRO A 333 9.06 -18.63 25.26
N VAL A 334 8.04 -17.77 25.32
CA VAL A 334 7.23 -17.53 26.52
C VAL A 334 5.97 -18.38 26.53
N THR A 335 5.23 -18.32 25.42
CA THR A 335 3.93 -19.04 25.29
C THR A 335 4.09 -20.48 24.84
N LEU A 336 5.22 -20.84 24.24
CA LEU A 336 5.53 -22.12 23.61
C LEU A 336 4.57 -22.47 22.44
N LEU A 337 3.93 -21.45 21.87
CA LEU A 337 3.05 -21.61 20.72
C LEU A 337 3.81 -21.31 19.41
N PRO A 338 3.36 -21.89 18.28
CA PRO A 338 3.90 -21.53 16.97
C PRO A 338 3.78 -20.04 16.71
N SER A 339 4.84 -19.42 16.15
CA SER A 339 4.96 -17.98 15.92
C SER A 339 5.55 -17.67 14.56
N TYR A 340 5.16 -16.52 13.98
CA TYR A 340 5.83 -15.90 12.84
C TYR A 340 6.97 -14.96 13.26
N GLU A 341 7.16 -14.74 14.56
CA GLU A 341 8.16 -13.81 15.09
C GLU A 341 9.30 -14.54 15.78
N THR A 342 10.51 -14.01 15.63
CA THR A 342 11.69 -14.44 16.37
C THR A 342 12.59 -13.26 16.67
N THR A 343 13.34 -13.33 17.78
CA THR A 343 14.34 -12.34 18.17
C THR A 343 15.72 -12.99 18.19
N VAL A 344 16.66 -12.36 17.51
CA VAL A 344 18.06 -12.86 17.44
C VAL A 344 19.06 -11.75 17.72
N TYR A 345 20.27 -12.11 18.13
CA TYR A 345 21.37 -11.17 18.24
C TYR A 345 21.96 -10.85 16.86
N ALA A 346 22.40 -9.60 16.66
CA ALA A 346 23.19 -9.25 15.48
C ALA A 346 24.43 -10.13 15.36
N GLY A 347 24.69 -10.64 14.17
CA GLY A 347 25.73 -11.66 13.90
C GLY A 347 25.20 -13.09 13.85
N THR A 348 23.94 -13.33 14.20
CA THR A 348 23.33 -14.67 14.09
C THR A 348 22.95 -14.98 12.65
N LEU A 349 23.19 -16.20 12.20
CA LEU A 349 22.57 -16.73 10.98
C LEU A 349 21.15 -17.17 11.27
N VAL A 350 20.18 -16.50 10.65
CA VAL A 350 18.77 -16.88 10.67
C VAL A 350 18.50 -17.78 9.46
N ASN A 351 18.14 -19.03 9.69
CA ASN A 351 17.84 -20.00 8.64
C ASN A 351 16.66 -20.86 9.07
N PHE A 352 15.62 -20.90 8.23
CA PHE A 352 14.42 -21.71 8.47
C PHE A 352 13.69 -22.03 7.16
N ASN A 353 12.83 -23.05 7.23
CA ASN A 353 11.94 -23.41 6.15
C ASN A 353 10.54 -22.84 6.40
N ILE A 354 9.87 -22.42 5.33
CA ILE A 354 8.45 -22.07 5.31
C ILE A 354 7.75 -23.05 4.38
N THR A 355 6.63 -23.60 4.84
CA THR A 355 5.78 -24.50 4.07
C THR A 355 4.41 -23.87 3.91
N GLY A 356 3.99 -23.73 2.65
CA GLY A 356 2.60 -23.46 2.28
C GLY A 356 1.91 -24.73 1.85
N GLN A 357 0.66 -24.96 2.28
CA GLN A 357 -0.07 -26.17 1.95
C GLN A 357 -1.56 -25.89 1.73
N ASP A 358 -2.12 -26.62 0.79
CA ASP A 358 -3.54 -26.68 0.52
C ASP A 358 -3.98 -28.11 0.24
N PHE A 359 -5.13 -28.50 0.79
CA PHE A 359 -5.70 -29.82 0.62
C PHE A 359 -6.90 -29.82 -0.33
N ASP A 360 -7.28 -28.67 -0.85
CA ASP A 360 -8.34 -28.56 -1.84
C ASP A 360 -7.87 -29.16 -3.18
N GLN A 361 -8.80 -29.78 -3.87
CA GLN A 361 -8.50 -30.54 -5.09
C GLN A 361 -9.53 -30.26 -6.17
N TYR A 362 -9.07 -30.14 -7.38
CA TYR A 362 -9.92 -30.18 -8.57
C TYR A 362 -10.57 -31.56 -8.77
N PRO A 363 -11.64 -31.67 -9.59
CA PRO A 363 -12.25 -32.94 -9.94
C PRO A 363 -11.20 -33.94 -10.46
N GLY A 364 -11.27 -35.18 -9.95
CA GLY A 364 -10.28 -36.22 -10.25
C GLY A 364 -9.12 -36.29 -9.28
N SER A 365 -9.22 -35.64 -8.12
CA SER A 365 -8.17 -35.60 -7.07
C SER A 365 -6.86 -34.97 -7.55
N ILE A 366 -6.97 -33.95 -8.37
CA ILE A 366 -5.82 -33.17 -8.86
C ILE A 366 -5.56 -32.06 -7.83
N PRO A 367 -4.38 -32.01 -7.18
CA PRO A 367 -4.02 -30.92 -6.29
C PRO A 367 -4.02 -29.58 -7.02
N GLN A 368 -4.35 -28.49 -6.33
CA GLN A 368 -4.15 -27.15 -6.81
C GLN A 368 -2.65 -26.82 -6.85
N ASP A 369 -2.22 -26.01 -7.79
CA ASP A 369 -0.84 -25.49 -7.83
C ASP A 369 -0.73 -24.28 -6.89
N LEU A 370 0.16 -24.39 -5.90
CA LEU A 370 0.45 -23.32 -4.96
C LEU A 370 1.64 -22.50 -5.42
N THR A 371 1.50 -21.19 -5.46
CA THR A 371 2.58 -20.26 -5.76
C THR A 371 3.02 -19.53 -4.51
N MET A 372 4.33 -19.55 -4.23
CA MET A 372 4.94 -18.81 -3.12
C MET A 372 5.68 -17.58 -3.66
N GLU A 373 5.36 -16.43 -3.06
CA GLU A 373 5.99 -15.14 -3.31
C GLU A 373 6.48 -14.56 -2.00
N VAL A 374 7.53 -13.74 -2.06
CA VAL A 374 8.02 -13.04 -0.87
C VAL A 374 8.35 -11.59 -1.18
N SER A 375 8.22 -10.73 -0.17
CA SER A 375 8.64 -9.34 -0.23
C SER A 375 9.20 -8.87 1.11
N GLY A 376 10.04 -7.85 1.09
CA GLY A 376 10.65 -7.26 2.29
C GLY A 376 11.79 -6.33 1.95
N GLY A 377 11.98 -5.27 2.73
CA GLY A 377 13.01 -4.27 2.48
C GLY A 377 14.44 -4.80 2.58
N GLN A 378 14.63 -5.94 3.23
CA GLN A 378 15.94 -6.57 3.43
C GLN A 378 16.30 -7.62 2.37
N PHE A 379 15.37 -7.98 1.48
CA PHE A 379 15.71 -8.77 0.28
C PHE A 379 16.37 -7.91 -0.78
N SER A 380 17.26 -8.52 -1.57
CA SER A 380 17.66 -7.97 -2.87
C SER A 380 16.61 -8.28 -3.94
N ASP A 381 16.65 -7.56 -5.05
CA ASP A 381 15.69 -7.72 -6.16
C ASP A 381 15.68 -9.13 -6.78
N ASN A 382 16.76 -9.88 -6.62
CA ASN A 382 16.90 -11.24 -7.16
C ASN A 382 16.88 -12.35 -6.09
N PHE A 383 16.69 -12.03 -4.82
CA PHE A 383 16.60 -12.94 -3.67
C PHE A 383 17.84 -13.81 -3.39
N ILE A 384 18.93 -13.66 -4.12
CA ILE A 384 20.18 -14.41 -3.96
C ILE A 384 21.41 -13.54 -3.71
N ASN A 385 21.38 -12.26 -4.11
CA ASN A 385 22.50 -11.34 -3.89
C ASN A 385 22.47 -10.79 -2.46
N THR A 386 23.52 -11.03 -1.70
CA THR A 386 23.60 -10.59 -0.31
C THR A 386 24.13 -9.16 -0.13
N ASN A 387 24.34 -8.39 -1.21
CA ASN A 387 24.98 -7.07 -1.14
C ASN A 387 24.18 -5.94 -1.84
N SER A 388 22.97 -6.22 -2.35
CA SER A 388 22.21 -5.26 -3.15
C SER A 388 20.95 -4.70 -2.48
N CYS A 389 20.71 -5.02 -1.21
CA CYS A 389 19.69 -4.32 -0.40
C CYS A 389 20.28 -3.08 0.28
N ASN A 390 19.41 -2.28 0.93
CA ASN A 390 19.83 -1.05 1.59
C ASN A 390 20.83 -1.29 2.73
N ASN A 391 20.69 -2.38 3.48
CA ASN A 391 21.50 -2.70 4.65
C ASN A 391 22.12 -4.10 4.53
N PRO A 392 23.19 -4.29 3.76
CA PRO A 392 23.84 -5.60 3.63
C PRO A 392 24.46 -6.12 4.95
N PRO A 393 24.51 -7.46 5.13
CA PRO A 393 24.12 -8.53 4.22
C PRO A 393 22.61 -8.68 4.05
N CYS A 394 22.15 -8.88 2.80
CA CYS A 394 20.75 -9.07 2.50
C CYS A 394 20.26 -10.47 2.86
N ALA A 395 18.96 -10.59 3.12
CA ALA A 395 18.30 -11.87 3.22
C ALA A 395 18.15 -12.51 1.82
N THR A 396 18.18 -13.83 1.78
CA THR A 396 17.99 -14.64 0.59
C THR A 396 16.77 -15.55 0.75
N PHE A 397 16.15 -15.93 -0.38
CA PHE A 397 15.01 -16.84 -0.37
C PHE A 397 14.98 -17.69 -1.65
N ASN A 398 14.75 -18.99 -1.51
CA ASN A 398 14.65 -19.91 -2.64
C ASN A 398 13.83 -21.16 -2.26
N ASN A 399 13.52 -22.02 -3.21
CA ASN A 399 12.76 -23.27 -3.01
C ASN A 399 13.60 -24.46 -2.50
N GLY A 400 14.80 -24.25 -1.97
CA GLY A 400 15.73 -25.33 -1.57
C GLY A 400 16.53 -25.95 -2.72
N SER A 401 16.15 -25.70 -3.97
CA SER A 401 16.88 -26.12 -5.18
C SER A 401 17.52 -24.94 -5.91
N GLY A 402 17.43 -23.74 -5.36
CA GLY A 402 18.00 -22.50 -5.90
C GLY A 402 17.07 -21.72 -6.84
N LEU A 403 15.82 -22.14 -7.02
CA LEU A 403 14.84 -21.34 -7.75
C LEU A 403 14.30 -20.23 -6.85
N THR A 404 14.37 -18.99 -7.32
CA THR A 404 13.92 -17.80 -6.60
C THR A 404 12.43 -17.51 -6.81
N PRO A 405 11.75 -16.79 -5.88
CA PRO A 405 10.34 -16.43 -6.03
C PRO A 405 10.06 -15.58 -7.30
N PRO A 406 8.84 -15.72 -7.89
CA PRO A 406 7.80 -16.66 -7.52
C PRO A 406 8.12 -18.09 -7.99
N PHE A 407 7.71 -19.11 -7.22
CA PHE A 407 7.80 -20.50 -7.63
C PHE A 407 6.59 -21.29 -7.15
N SER A 408 6.22 -22.34 -7.91
CA SER A 408 4.98 -23.10 -7.68
C SER A 408 5.26 -24.60 -7.51
N ALA A 409 4.34 -25.26 -6.78
CA ALA A 409 4.32 -26.71 -6.63
C ALA A 409 2.89 -27.18 -6.30
N PRO A 410 2.49 -28.40 -6.72
CA PRO A 410 1.17 -28.93 -6.46
C PRO A 410 0.96 -29.29 -4.98
N GLY A 411 -0.07 -28.75 -4.35
CA GLY A 411 -0.56 -29.03 -3.00
C GLY A 411 0.34 -28.60 -1.84
N ILE A 412 1.66 -28.61 -2.02
CA ILE A 412 2.62 -28.20 -0.99
C ILE A 412 3.79 -27.46 -1.66
N VAL A 413 4.05 -26.24 -1.20
CA VAL A 413 5.17 -25.42 -1.66
C VAL A 413 6.11 -25.10 -0.48
N ASN A 414 7.42 -25.23 -0.70
CA ASN A 414 8.42 -25.00 0.34
C ASN A 414 9.39 -23.90 -0.07
N GLY A 415 9.72 -23.02 0.89
CA GLY A 415 10.72 -21.99 0.77
C GLY A 415 11.78 -22.10 1.86
N VAL A 416 13.00 -21.69 1.53
CA VAL A 416 14.14 -21.62 2.46
C VAL A 416 14.55 -20.17 2.59
N PHE A 417 14.46 -19.64 3.80
CA PHE A 417 14.92 -18.33 4.18
C PHE A 417 16.32 -18.42 4.79
N GLU A 418 17.24 -17.57 4.37
CA GLU A 418 18.54 -17.44 4.99
C GLU A 418 18.96 -15.97 5.09
N TRP A 419 19.42 -15.56 6.27
CA TRP A 419 19.89 -14.21 6.51
C TRP A 419 21.01 -14.18 7.54
N GLN A 420 22.20 -13.77 7.12
CA GLN A 420 23.31 -13.47 8.01
C GLN A 420 23.10 -12.08 8.59
N THR A 421 22.60 -11.99 9.82
CA THR A 421 22.46 -10.69 10.48
C THR A 421 23.82 -10.08 10.84
N SER A 422 23.86 -8.75 11.00
CA SER A 422 25.07 -8.01 11.35
C SER A 422 24.73 -6.73 12.13
N CYS A 423 25.74 -6.04 12.65
CA CYS A 423 25.55 -4.74 13.29
C CYS A 423 25.00 -3.65 12.34
N ASN A 424 25.10 -3.84 11.02
CA ASN A 424 24.50 -2.92 10.04
C ASN A 424 22.96 -2.97 10.05
N HIS A 425 22.37 -4.01 10.65
CA HIS A 425 20.92 -4.17 10.78
C HIS A 425 20.36 -3.57 12.07
N ILE A 426 21.18 -2.93 12.86
CA ILE A 426 20.75 -2.24 14.07
C ILE A 426 20.88 -0.75 13.81
N ASN A 427 19.82 0.00 14.07
CA ASN A 427 19.87 1.46 14.06
C ASN A 427 20.68 1.96 15.27
N ALA A 428 21.99 1.67 15.27
CA ALA A 428 22.94 2.09 16.30
C ALA A 428 23.44 3.50 16.03
N ILE A 429 22.57 4.43 15.58
CA ILE A 429 22.98 5.83 15.46
C ILE A 429 23.46 6.27 16.83
N LEU A 430 24.71 6.67 16.87
CA LEU A 430 25.37 7.15 18.08
C LEU A 430 24.50 8.22 18.73
N GLY A 431 24.11 8.01 19.98
CA GLY A 431 23.27 8.93 20.75
C GLY A 431 21.79 8.55 20.88
N CYS A 432 21.24 7.67 20.04
CA CYS A 432 19.85 7.23 20.16
C CYS A 432 19.61 6.17 21.22
N GLY A 433 20.65 5.41 21.59
CA GLY A 433 20.53 4.29 22.54
C GLY A 433 19.72 3.11 21.99
N ALA A 434 19.32 3.13 20.72
CA ALA A 434 18.61 2.02 20.09
C ALA A 434 19.57 0.82 19.96
N THR A 435 19.13 -0.32 20.49
CA THR A 435 19.89 -1.58 20.45
C THR A 435 19.16 -2.66 19.67
N THR A 436 17.98 -2.34 19.12
CA THR A 436 17.09 -3.26 18.42
C THR A 436 16.57 -2.62 17.14
N SER A 437 16.35 -3.42 16.12
CA SER A 437 15.62 -3.07 14.91
C SER A 437 14.67 -4.20 14.56
N THR A 438 13.50 -3.86 14.02
CA THR A 438 12.49 -4.82 13.56
C THR A 438 12.51 -4.88 12.04
N PHE A 439 12.47 -6.10 11.50
CA PHE A 439 12.39 -6.34 10.07
C PHE A 439 11.17 -7.20 9.78
N THR A 440 10.36 -6.77 8.83
CA THR A 440 9.19 -7.51 8.36
C THR A 440 9.49 -8.12 7.00
N PHE A 441 9.27 -9.42 6.91
CA PHE A 441 9.32 -10.20 5.68
C PHE A 441 7.93 -10.77 5.42
N LEU A 442 7.38 -10.52 4.25
CA LEU A 442 6.09 -11.04 3.87
C LEU A 442 6.26 -12.26 2.99
N VAL A 443 5.63 -13.36 3.37
CA VAL A 443 5.51 -14.57 2.55
C VAL A 443 4.05 -14.75 2.19
N LYS A 444 3.76 -14.87 0.90
CA LYS A 444 2.42 -15.11 0.36
C LYS A 444 2.39 -16.47 -0.30
N VAL A 445 1.33 -17.20 -0.06
CA VAL A 445 1.01 -18.42 -0.79
C VAL A 445 -0.41 -18.28 -1.32
N HIS A 446 -0.59 -18.48 -2.59
CA HIS A 446 -1.90 -18.53 -3.22
C HIS A 446 -1.99 -19.77 -4.11
N ASP A 447 -3.19 -20.29 -4.24
CA ASP A 447 -3.54 -21.35 -5.17
C ASP A 447 -3.82 -20.78 -6.58
N ASP A 448 -4.06 -21.66 -7.52
CA ASP A 448 -4.38 -21.35 -8.91
C ASP A 448 -5.89 -21.33 -9.20
N PHE A 449 -6.74 -21.24 -8.14
CA PHE A 449 -8.21 -21.16 -8.27
C PHE A 449 -8.79 -19.74 -8.25
#